data_8b8d4abec5895d0f6b140f607f5206ed
#
_entry.id   8b8d4abec5895d0f6b140f607f5206ed
#
_cell.length_a   1.000
_cell.length_b   1.000
_cell.length_c   1.000
_cell.angle_alpha   90.00
_cell.angle_beta   90.00
_cell.angle_gamma   90.00
#
_symmetry.space_group_name_H-M   'P 1'
#
loop_
_entity.id
_entity.type
_entity.pdbx_description
1 polymer ?
#
loop_
_entity_poly.entity_id
_entity_poly.type
_entity_poly.pdbx_seq_one_letter_code
_entity_poly.pdbx_strand_id
1 'polypeptide(L)'
;MSWLLIIPLMIVCLFLNIRVYLAMFIGIIAYFLFFSSVPIEIAVQRLIAPTQSPSLLAIPFFILLGTLMSYTGIAERILHIANVLVGKMRGGLGVANILVSTMMGGVSASNLADAAMLSRMMVPEMERKGYNRAFAAAITAGGSLVTPIIPPGIALIIYGLVADVSIGKMFIAGLVPGLLCAVVLMFTVYLVARKTNAKPSRESWPTGKEVVFSLGQAWPALFLIFAVVGGIRANIFTPTEAGAAAVLIVLAIGFFIYREMRISHVVKALGETARATASVMLVIMASAALGWIFSMEHAGVAVANFVTSLTENKYMFLLIINILLLTLGMFLEGNAILLILVPLLKPVVEHFGIAPVHFGIIMIFNLSIGAFTPPVGTVMLLVCNITQVSVGNFFKQSLPLLAALLLMLTLVTYIPAISLFLV
;
A
#
# COMPACT_ATOMS: atom_id res chain seq x y z
N MET A 1 -3.15 11.63 -32.13
CA MET A 1 -3.17 10.36 -31.32
C MET A 1 -1.75 9.84 -30.97
N SER A 2 -0.81 10.73 -30.86
CA SER A 2 0.60 10.48 -30.53
C SER A 2 0.82 9.83 -29.16
N TRP A 3 -0.05 10.12 -28.17
CA TRP A 3 -0.03 9.53 -26.84
C TRP A 3 -0.21 8.00 -26.85
N LEU A 4 -0.90 7.43 -27.86
CA LEU A 4 -1.06 5.98 -28.02
C LEU A 4 0.27 5.24 -28.28
N LEU A 5 1.31 5.94 -28.73
CA LEU A 5 2.65 5.36 -28.93
C LEU A 5 3.52 5.46 -27.69
N ILE A 6 3.25 6.44 -26.80
CA ILE A 6 4.01 6.65 -25.56
C ILE A 6 3.78 5.48 -24.60
N ILE A 7 2.51 5.05 -24.41
CA ILE A 7 2.16 3.99 -23.48
C ILE A 7 2.84 2.65 -23.83
N PRO A 8 2.74 2.13 -25.07
CA PRO A 8 3.48 0.93 -25.46
C PRO A 8 5.00 1.06 -25.31
N LEU A 9 5.57 2.22 -25.64
CA LEU A 9 7.01 2.46 -25.46
C LEU A 9 7.39 2.35 -23.99
N MET A 10 6.64 2.95 -23.08
CA MET A 10 6.85 2.84 -21.65
C MET A 10 6.70 1.39 -21.18
N ILE A 11 5.69 0.67 -21.65
CA ILE A 11 5.47 -0.74 -21.32
C ILE A 11 6.65 -1.59 -21.77
N VAL A 12 7.15 -1.42 -22.97
CA VAL A 12 8.35 -2.11 -23.49
C VAL A 12 9.56 -1.81 -22.59
N CYS A 13 9.79 -0.55 -22.21
CA CYS A 13 10.86 -0.19 -21.29
C CYS A 13 10.74 -0.91 -19.92
N LEU A 14 9.52 -1.03 -19.40
CA LEU A 14 9.27 -1.74 -18.14
C LEU A 14 9.55 -3.24 -18.28
N PHE A 15 9.16 -3.87 -19.39
CA PHE A 15 9.50 -5.28 -19.66
C PHE A 15 11.01 -5.51 -19.84
N LEU A 16 11.75 -4.50 -20.32
CA LEU A 16 13.21 -4.50 -20.36
C LEU A 16 13.87 -4.24 -19.01
N ASN A 17 13.09 -4.25 -17.92
CA ASN A 17 13.54 -4.01 -16.55
C ASN A 17 14.16 -2.61 -16.33
N ILE A 18 13.78 -1.63 -17.15
CA ILE A 18 14.14 -0.22 -16.97
C ILE A 18 13.29 0.34 -15.81
N ARG A 19 13.93 1.12 -14.92
CA ARG A 19 13.23 1.74 -13.79
C ARG A 19 12.08 2.62 -14.28
N VAL A 20 10.94 2.57 -13.56
CA VAL A 20 9.68 3.23 -13.93
C VAL A 20 9.87 4.70 -14.32
N TYR A 21 10.56 5.48 -13.49
CA TYR A 21 10.80 6.89 -13.79
C TYR A 21 11.58 7.11 -15.09
N LEU A 22 12.57 6.24 -15.40
CA LEU A 22 13.31 6.31 -16.66
C LEU A 22 12.42 5.97 -17.87
N ALA A 23 11.58 4.94 -17.74
CA ALA A 23 10.61 4.58 -18.78
C ALA A 23 9.65 5.75 -19.07
N MET A 24 9.17 6.43 -18.03
CA MET A 24 8.34 7.62 -18.16
C MET A 24 9.09 8.79 -18.81
N PHE A 25 10.32 9.08 -18.40
CA PHE A 25 11.15 10.12 -19.03
C PHE A 25 11.42 9.82 -20.51
N ILE A 26 11.71 8.58 -20.87
CA ILE A 26 11.88 8.16 -22.27
C ILE A 26 10.61 8.45 -23.07
N GLY A 27 9.44 8.11 -22.54
CA GLY A 27 8.15 8.40 -23.16
C GLY A 27 7.91 9.90 -23.34
N ILE A 28 8.21 10.73 -22.32
CA ILE A 28 8.08 12.19 -22.37
C ILE A 28 9.02 12.77 -23.44
N ILE A 29 10.29 12.40 -23.42
CA ILE A 29 11.31 12.89 -24.38
C ILE A 29 10.90 12.48 -25.79
N ALA A 30 10.49 11.24 -26.02
CA ALA A 30 10.03 10.79 -27.33
C ALA A 30 8.83 11.59 -27.82
N TYR A 31 7.87 11.94 -26.94
CA TYR A 31 6.75 12.78 -27.31
C TYR A 31 7.20 14.16 -27.79
N PHE A 32 8.04 14.85 -27.04
CA PHE A 32 8.49 16.19 -27.38
C PHE A 32 9.40 16.22 -28.62
N LEU A 33 10.18 15.19 -28.87
CA LEU A 33 11.06 15.10 -30.04
C LEU A 33 10.32 14.79 -31.34
N PHE A 34 9.30 13.94 -31.28
CA PHE A 34 8.70 13.39 -32.51
C PHE A 34 7.28 13.85 -32.78
N PHE A 35 6.53 14.31 -31.76
CA PHE A 35 5.11 14.55 -31.89
C PHE A 35 4.65 15.95 -31.45
N SER A 36 5.43 16.62 -30.63
CA SER A 36 5.03 17.91 -30.04
C SER A 36 5.41 19.07 -30.91
N SER A 37 4.48 20.01 -31.11
CA SER A 37 4.76 21.36 -31.65
C SER A 37 5.15 22.34 -30.52
N VAL A 38 5.09 21.93 -29.28
CA VAL A 38 5.36 22.75 -28.08
C VAL A 38 6.83 22.60 -27.71
N PRO A 39 7.51 23.72 -27.31
CA PRO A 39 8.89 23.68 -26.90
C PRO A 39 9.16 22.73 -25.71
N ILE A 40 10.34 22.09 -25.72
CA ILE A 40 10.71 21.09 -24.69
C ILE A 40 10.87 21.74 -23.29
N GLU A 41 11.06 23.03 -23.20
CA GLU A 41 11.14 23.81 -21.97
C GLU A 41 9.87 23.66 -21.12
N ILE A 42 8.71 23.47 -21.77
CA ILE A 42 7.45 23.21 -21.08
C ILE A 42 7.49 21.84 -20.37
N ALA A 43 8.13 20.84 -20.98
CA ALA A 43 8.33 19.56 -20.29
C ALA A 43 9.07 19.75 -18.97
N VAL A 44 10.15 20.54 -19.00
CA VAL A 44 10.96 20.82 -17.79
C VAL A 44 10.12 21.55 -16.72
N GLN A 45 9.33 22.54 -17.11
CA GLN A 45 8.42 23.23 -16.20
C GLN A 45 7.41 22.28 -15.57
N ARG A 46 6.81 21.38 -16.35
CA ARG A 46 5.83 20.39 -15.85
C ARG A 46 6.45 19.33 -14.97
N LEU A 47 7.70 18.96 -15.22
CA LEU A 47 8.47 18.08 -14.34
C LEU A 47 8.75 18.72 -12.98
N ILE A 48 9.09 20.01 -12.94
CA ILE A 48 9.45 20.70 -11.71
C ILE A 48 8.22 21.15 -10.92
N ALA A 49 7.12 21.51 -11.56
CA ALA A 49 5.93 22.06 -10.92
C ALA A 49 5.43 21.29 -9.68
N PRO A 50 5.35 19.94 -9.67
CA PRO A 50 4.93 19.21 -8.48
C PRO A 50 5.82 19.43 -7.26
N THR A 51 7.14 19.60 -7.48
CA THR A 51 8.11 19.71 -6.37
C THR A 51 7.92 20.98 -5.53
N GLN A 52 7.13 21.94 -6.03
CA GLN A 52 6.78 23.16 -5.31
C GLN A 52 5.58 22.98 -4.37
N SER A 53 4.91 21.83 -4.41
CA SER A 53 3.76 21.57 -3.54
C SER A 53 4.20 21.18 -2.11
N PRO A 54 3.79 21.93 -1.07
CA PRO A 54 4.09 21.57 0.32
C PRO A 54 3.54 20.20 0.74
N SER A 55 2.47 19.75 0.10
CA SER A 55 1.88 18.44 0.40
C SER A 55 2.79 17.26 0.05
N LEU A 56 3.76 17.45 -0.87
CA LEU A 56 4.75 16.43 -1.21
C LEU A 56 5.73 16.13 -0.06
N LEU A 57 5.92 17.06 0.87
CA LEU A 57 6.76 16.87 2.05
C LEU A 57 6.20 15.77 2.98
N ALA A 58 4.93 15.41 2.87
CA ALA A 58 4.38 14.29 3.61
C ALA A 58 5.11 12.98 3.26
N ILE A 59 5.48 12.76 1.99
CA ILE A 59 6.12 11.53 1.52
C ILE A 59 7.44 11.25 2.25
N PRO A 60 8.45 12.16 2.25
CA PRO A 60 9.70 11.90 2.97
C PRO A 60 9.50 11.71 4.47
N PHE A 61 8.57 12.41 5.11
CA PHE A 61 8.30 12.23 6.53
C PHE A 61 7.72 10.84 6.84
N PHE A 62 6.75 10.36 6.05
CA PHE A 62 6.19 9.03 6.27
C PHE A 62 7.14 7.90 5.87
N ILE A 63 7.99 8.08 4.85
CA ILE A 63 9.07 7.13 4.54
C ILE A 63 10.07 7.09 5.70
N LEU A 64 10.48 8.25 6.23
CA LEU A 64 11.40 8.33 7.37
C LEU A 64 10.79 7.69 8.61
N LEU A 65 9.52 7.95 8.88
CA LEU A 65 8.76 7.32 9.96
C LEU A 65 8.86 5.80 9.88
N GLY A 66 8.48 5.21 8.75
CA GLY A 66 8.53 3.75 8.54
C GLY A 66 9.93 3.17 8.67
N THR A 67 10.95 3.87 8.16
CA THR A 67 12.34 3.44 8.26
C THR A 67 12.86 3.49 9.69
N LEU A 68 12.60 4.58 10.43
CA LEU A 68 12.99 4.72 11.84
C LEU A 68 12.34 3.67 12.73
N MET A 69 11.09 3.32 12.46
CA MET A 69 10.38 2.33 13.27
C MET A 69 11.02 0.94 13.23
N SER A 70 11.70 0.58 12.15
CA SER A 70 12.46 -0.67 12.06
C SER A 70 13.59 -0.77 13.09
N TYR A 71 13.99 0.36 13.71
CA TYR A 71 15.06 0.44 14.70
C TYR A 71 14.58 0.74 16.12
N THR A 72 13.25 0.77 16.34
CA THR A 72 12.68 1.15 17.66
C THR A 72 12.25 -0.02 18.51
N GLY A 73 12.21 -1.26 17.95
CA GLY A 73 11.63 -2.40 18.65
C GLY A 73 10.10 -2.34 18.80
N ILE A 74 9.43 -1.43 18.09
CA ILE A 74 7.96 -1.33 18.07
C ILE A 74 7.33 -2.61 17.53
N ALA A 75 7.90 -3.16 16.45
CA ALA A 75 7.36 -4.35 15.80
C ALA A 75 7.29 -5.57 16.73
N GLU A 76 8.33 -5.79 17.53
CA GLU A 76 8.38 -6.88 18.51
C GLU A 76 7.30 -6.72 19.58
N ARG A 77 7.03 -5.50 20.05
CA ARG A 77 6.01 -5.21 21.05
C ARG A 77 4.59 -5.37 20.52
N ILE A 78 4.37 -4.94 19.28
CA ILE A 78 3.11 -5.18 18.57
C ILE A 78 2.89 -6.68 18.37
N LEU A 79 3.93 -7.42 17.99
CA LEU A 79 3.86 -8.88 17.86
C LEU A 79 3.57 -9.54 19.20
N HIS A 80 4.21 -9.09 20.28
CA HIS A 80 3.97 -9.62 21.61
C HIS A 80 2.50 -9.46 22.02
N ILE A 81 1.94 -8.25 21.93
CA ILE A 81 0.53 -8.03 22.28
C ILE A 81 -0.42 -8.80 21.37
N ALA A 82 -0.16 -8.86 20.07
CA ALA A 82 -0.98 -9.63 19.14
C ALA A 82 -1.00 -11.12 19.53
N ASN A 83 0.15 -11.69 19.88
CA ASN A 83 0.24 -13.07 20.34
C ASN A 83 -0.41 -13.29 21.71
N VAL A 84 -0.35 -12.32 22.62
CA VAL A 84 -1.07 -12.36 23.90
C VAL A 84 -2.57 -12.43 23.66
N LEU A 85 -3.11 -11.60 22.76
CA LEU A 85 -4.55 -11.52 22.53
C LEU A 85 -5.15 -12.76 21.85
N VAL A 86 -4.46 -13.31 20.85
CA VAL A 86 -5.04 -14.37 19.99
C VAL A 86 -4.29 -15.71 20.05
N GLY A 87 -3.20 -15.80 20.80
CA GLY A 87 -2.28 -16.93 20.77
C GLY A 87 -2.88 -18.28 21.21
N LYS A 88 -3.92 -18.29 22.05
CA LYS A 88 -4.61 -19.51 22.46
C LYS A 88 -5.54 -20.05 21.38
N MET A 89 -5.96 -19.25 20.41
CA MET A 89 -6.84 -19.71 19.35
C MET A 89 -6.09 -20.68 18.43
N ARG A 90 -6.79 -21.70 17.90
CA ARG A 90 -6.25 -22.48 16.79
C ARG A 90 -6.04 -21.53 15.61
N GLY A 91 -4.85 -21.55 15.04
CA GLY A 91 -4.50 -20.54 14.03
C GLY A 91 -4.10 -19.17 14.59
N GLY A 92 -3.95 -19.03 15.92
CA GLY A 92 -3.68 -17.76 16.60
C GLY A 92 -2.45 -17.03 16.09
N LEU A 93 -1.35 -17.73 15.76
CA LEU A 93 -0.17 -17.10 15.16
C LEU A 93 -0.45 -16.51 13.79
N GLY A 94 -1.27 -17.16 12.96
CA GLY A 94 -1.65 -16.60 11.67
C GLY A 94 -2.56 -15.37 11.80
N VAL A 95 -3.48 -15.41 12.76
CA VAL A 95 -4.32 -14.24 13.11
C VAL A 95 -3.45 -13.12 13.67
N ALA A 96 -2.49 -13.43 14.57
CA ALA A 96 -1.53 -12.47 15.10
C ALA A 96 -0.69 -11.83 13.99
N ASN A 97 -0.25 -12.61 13.00
CA ASN A 97 0.51 -12.11 11.86
C ASN A 97 -0.26 -11.03 11.08
N ILE A 98 -1.54 -11.28 10.75
CA ILE A 98 -2.39 -10.29 10.07
C ILE A 98 -2.65 -9.08 10.98
N LEU A 99 -2.88 -9.30 12.26
CA LEU A 99 -3.07 -8.20 13.22
C LEU A 99 -1.83 -7.32 13.30
N VAL A 100 -0.64 -7.90 13.35
CA VAL A 100 0.64 -7.16 13.33
C VAL A 100 0.79 -6.38 12.03
N SER A 101 0.57 -7.01 10.85
CA SER A 101 0.61 -6.31 9.56
C SER A 101 -0.36 -5.13 9.53
N THR A 102 -1.56 -5.30 10.06
CA THR A 102 -2.58 -4.25 10.13
C THR A 102 -2.12 -3.08 10.99
N MET A 103 -1.55 -3.36 12.16
CA MET A 103 -1.03 -2.33 13.06
C MET A 103 0.26 -1.69 12.51
N MET A 104 1.12 -2.49 11.90
CA MET A 104 2.34 -1.99 11.25
C MET A 104 2.03 -1.19 9.99
N GLY A 105 0.92 -1.49 9.29
CA GLY A 105 0.45 -0.73 8.13
C GLY A 105 0.28 0.75 8.43
N GLY A 106 -0.27 1.07 9.61
CA GLY A 106 -0.36 2.45 10.12
C GLY A 106 0.99 3.12 10.39
N VAL A 107 2.11 2.44 10.13
CA VAL A 107 3.42 2.88 10.55
C VAL A 107 4.51 2.68 9.49
N SER A 108 4.62 1.47 8.91
CA SER A 108 5.68 1.13 7.94
C SER A 108 5.44 1.75 6.56
N ALA A 109 4.19 2.07 6.25
CA ALA A 109 3.73 2.63 4.98
C ALA A 109 4.15 1.83 3.70
N SER A 110 4.84 0.68 3.85
CA SER A 110 5.35 -0.16 2.77
C SER A 110 4.99 -1.63 2.97
N ASN A 111 4.15 -2.16 2.08
CA ASN A 111 3.78 -3.59 2.07
C ASN A 111 4.98 -4.53 1.87
N LEU A 112 5.96 -4.14 1.05
CA LEU A 112 7.16 -4.93 0.80
C LEU A 112 8.06 -5.02 2.04
N ALA A 113 8.25 -3.90 2.74
CA ALA A 113 9.03 -3.88 3.98
C ALA A 113 8.37 -4.74 5.07
N ASP A 114 7.06 -4.60 5.23
CA ASP A 114 6.25 -5.36 6.18
C ASP A 114 6.28 -6.87 5.86
N ALA A 115 6.03 -7.24 4.61
CA ALA A 115 6.12 -8.62 4.14
C ALA A 115 7.51 -9.23 4.38
N ALA A 116 8.59 -8.49 4.09
CA ALA A 116 9.96 -8.97 4.28
C ALA A 116 10.29 -9.21 5.75
N MET A 117 9.94 -8.27 6.62
CA MET A 117 10.18 -8.36 8.05
C MET A 117 9.41 -9.54 8.66
N LEU A 118 8.09 -9.59 8.45
CA LEU A 118 7.23 -10.62 9.01
C LEU A 118 7.52 -12.01 8.43
N SER A 119 7.95 -12.12 7.18
CA SER A 119 8.36 -13.40 6.60
C SER A 119 9.55 -14.02 7.34
N ARG A 120 10.51 -13.20 7.75
CA ARG A 120 11.68 -13.67 8.52
C ARG A 120 11.34 -14.02 9.96
N MET A 121 10.43 -13.28 10.57
CA MET A 121 10.07 -13.44 11.99
C MET A 121 8.99 -14.50 12.18
N MET A 122 7.88 -14.42 11.42
CA MET A 122 6.68 -15.20 11.70
C MET A 122 6.64 -16.54 11.00
N VAL A 123 7.13 -16.65 9.75
CA VAL A 123 7.00 -17.90 8.99
C VAL A 123 7.75 -19.06 9.66
N PRO A 124 8.99 -18.93 10.16
CA PRO A 124 9.67 -20.01 10.88
C PRO A 124 8.95 -20.39 12.18
N GLU A 125 8.40 -19.42 12.90
CA GLU A 125 7.68 -19.67 14.15
C GLU A 125 6.34 -20.37 13.91
N MET A 126 5.61 -19.97 12.87
CA MET A 126 4.39 -20.65 12.45
C MET A 126 4.66 -22.10 12.02
N GLU A 127 5.74 -22.35 11.27
CA GLU A 127 6.16 -23.70 10.88
C GLU A 127 6.44 -24.59 12.10
N ARG A 128 7.16 -24.08 13.13
CA ARG A 128 7.39 -24.79 14.39
C ARG A 128 6.09 -25.15 15.12
N LYS A 129 5.03 -24.37 14.94
CA LYS A 129 3.69 -24.61 15.51
C LYS A 129 2.79 -25.45 14.59
N GLY A 130 3.35 -26.06 13.53
CA GLY A 130 2.66 -27.02 12.67
C GLY A 130 1.88 -26.41 11.50
N TYR A 131 2.13 -25.17 11.16
CA TYR A 131 1.61 -24.59 9.91
C TYR A 131 2.39 -25.13 8.72
N ASN A 132 1.70 -25.33 7.61
CA ASN A 132 2.36 -25.51 6.32
C ASN A 132 3.14 -24.22 6.00
N ARG A 133 4.43 -24.35 5.66
CA ARG A 133 5.31 -23.20 5.39
C ARG A 133 4.78 -22.31 4.27
N ALA A 134 4.22 -22.90 3.20
CA ALA A 134 3.62 -22.15 2.11
C ALA A 134 2.35 -21.39 2.53
N PHE A 135 1.54 -21.97 3.42
CA PHE A 135 0.38 -21.29 3.99
C PHE A 135 0.81 -20.14 4.92
N ALA A 136 1.83 -20.36 5.76
CA ALA A 136 2.39 -19.30 6.59
C ALA A 136 2.93 -18.13 5.76
N ALA A 137 3.63 -18.43 4.67
CA ALA A 137 4.10 -17.45 3.69
C ALA A 137 2.93 -16.68 3.05
N ALA A 138 1.86 -17.39 2.66
CA ALA A 138 0.67 -16.77 2.08
C ALA A 138 -0.07 -15.87 3.08
N ILE A 139 -0.17 -16.26 4.36
CA ILE A 139 -0.75 -15.41 5.42
C ILE A 139 0.05 -14.12 5.57
N THR A 140 1.38 -14.21 5.61
CA THR A 140 2.27 -13.06 5.76
C THR A 140 2.15 -12.11 4.58
N ALA A 141 2.18 -12.64 3.37
CA ALA A 141 1.99 -11.85 2.16
C ALA A 141 0.59 -11.21 2.10
N GLY A 142 -0.46 -11.98 2.41
CA GLY A 142 -1.84 -11.48 2.43
C GLY A 142 -2.07 -10.38 3.48
N GLY A 143 -1.49 -10.53 4.68
CA GLY A 143 -1.55 -9.52 5.74
C GLY A 143 -0.93 -8.20 5.30
N SER A 144 0.25 -8.23 4.65
CA SER A 144 0.96 -7.03 4.22
C SER A 144 0.22 -6.23 3.13
N LEU A 145 -0.79 -6.81 2.45
CA LEU A 145 -1.62 -6.08 1.48
C LEU A 145 -2.56 -5.07 2.13
N VAL A 146 -2.80 -5.20 3.41
CA VAL A 146 -3.61 -4.23 4.18
C VAL A 146 -2.84 -2.93 4.42
N THR A 147 -1.51 -3.01 4.48
CA THR A 147 -0.61 -1.87 4.76
C THR A 147 -0.81 -0.65 3.85
N PRO A 148 -0.91 -0.75 2.51
CA PRO A 148 -1.09 0.42 1.65
C PRO A 148 -2.45 1.11 1.82
N ILE A 149 -3.44 0.39 2.38
CA ILE A 149 -4.82 0.86 2.53
C ILE A 149 -5.01 1.56 3.88
N ILE A 150 -4.30 1.10 4.92
CA ILE A 150 -4.35 1.71 6.26
C ILE A 150 -3.46 2.95 6.30
N PRO A 151 -4.00 4.12 6.75
CA PRO A 151 -3.18 5.32 6.88
C PRO A 151 -2.06 5.16 7.93
N PRO A 152 -0.92 5.78 7.66
CA PRO A 152 -0.56 6.65 6.54
C PRO A 152 0.13 5.91 5.37
N GLY A 153 -0.63 5.17 4.56
CA GLY A 153 -0.10 4.46 3.38
C GLY A 153 0.44 5.41 2.31
N ILE A 154 1.62 5.11 1.74
CA ILE A 154 2.24 5.93 0.67
C ILE A 154 1.34 5.98 -0.57
N ALA A 155 0.67 4.87 -0.92
CA ALA A 155 -0.24 4.82 -2.06
C ALA A 155 -1.42 5.79 -1.94
N LEU A 156 -1.95 6.00 -0.71
CA LEU A 156 -3.01 6.97 -0.42
C LEU A 156 -2.52 8.41 -0.66
N ILE A 157 -1.27 8.71 -0.29
CA ILE A 157 -0.66 10.03 -0.51
C ILE A 157 -0.45 10.27 -2.01
N ILE A 158 0.14 9.29 -2.71
CA ILE A 158 0.38 9.36 -4.15
C ILE A 158 -0.92 9.58 -4.91
N TYR A 159 -1.94 8.78 -4.63
CA TYR A 159 -3.23 8.93 -5.27
C TYR A 159 -3.85 10.31 -5.01
N GLY A 160 -3.84 10.75 -3.75
CA GLY A 160 -4.37 12.07 -3.35
C GLY A 160 -3.73 13.21 -4.14
N LEU A 161 -2.41 13.16 -4.32
CA LEU A 161 -1.66 14.17 -5.07
C LEU A 161 -1.97 14.15 -6.56
N VAL A 162 -1.99 12.96 -7.18
CA VAL A 162 -2.14 12.83 -8.65
C VAL A 162 -3.59 13.04 -9.09
N ALA A 163 -4.56 12.61 -8.27
CA ALA A 163 -5.98 12.82 -8.52
C ALA A 163 -6.47 14.22 -8.11
N ASP A 164 -5.62 15.01 -7.46
CA ASP A 164 -5.97 16.30 -6.85
C ASP A 164 -7.11 16.17 -5.82
N VAL A 165 -6.93 15.20 -4.90
CA VAL A 165 -7.87 14.90 -3.82
C VAL A 165 -7.16 15.07 -2.47
N SER A 166 -7.90 15.53 -1.48
CA SER A 166 -7.36 15.69 -0.12
C SER A 166 -6.74 14.39 0.41
N ILE A 167 -5.44 14.42 0.75
CA ILE A 167 -4.73 13.29 1.36
C ILE A 167 -5.37 12.90 2.69
N GLY A 168 -5.86 13.88 3.47
CA GLY A 168 -6.58 13.62 4.71
C GLY A 168 -7.86 12.81 4.47
N LYS A 169 -8.64 13.15 3.42
CA LYS A 169 -9.81 12.35 3.03
C LYS A 169 -9.42 10.95 2.57
N MET A 170 -8.33 10.80 1.84
CA MET A 170 -7.81 9.47 1.44
C MET A 170 -7.45 8.61 2.67
N PHE A 171 -6.82 9.21 3.68
CA PHE A 171 -6.47 8.51 4.91
C PHE A 171 -7.73 8.04 5.66
N ILE A 172 -8.72 8.91 5.81
CA ILE A 172 -9.98 8.56 6.47
C ILE A 172 -10.73 7.47 5.69
N ALA A 173 -10.76 7.57 4.35
CA ALA A 173 -11.40 6.61 3.47
C ALA A 173 -10.76 5.20 3.49
N GLY A 174 -9.46 5.11 3.77
CA GLY A 174 -8.74 3.84 3.85
C GLY A 174 -9.00 3.05 5.13
N LEU A 175 -9.41 3.70 6.22
CA LEU A 175 -9.55 3.07 7.53
C LEU A 175 -10.55 1.91 7.55
N VAL A 176 -11.78 2.16 7.13
CA VAL A 176 -12.85 1.16 7.18
C VAL A 176 -12.56 -0.02 6.25
N PRO A 177 -12.21 0.19 4.96
CA PRO A 177 -11.85 -0.91 4.07
C PRO A 177 -10.64 -1.72 4.56
N GLY A 178 -9.60 -1.05 5.07
CA GLY A 178 -8.41 -1.71 5.60
C GLY A 178 -8.71 -2.58 6.81
N LEU A 179 -9.45 -2.07 7.78
CA LEU A 179 -9.85 -2.82 8.97
C LEU A 179 -10.78 -4.00 8.63
N LEU A 180 -11.76 -3.80 7.74
CA LEU A 180 -12.64 -4.87 7.28
C LEU A 180 -11.85 -5.96 6.55
N CYS A 181 -10.91 -5.58 5.69
CA CYS A 181 -10.02 -6.53 5.02
C CYS A 181 -9.21 -7.36 6.03
N ALA A 182 -8.63 -6.71 7.04
CA ALA A 182 -7.91 -7.41 8.10
C ALA A 182 -8.81 -8.41 8.84
N VAL A 183 -10.02 -8.03 9.21
CA VAL A 183 -10.99 -8.90 9.88
C VAL A 183 -11.35 -10.11 9.01
N VAL A 184 -11.64 -9.90 7.72
CA VAL A 184 -11.98 -10.98 6.78
C VAL A 184 -10.80 -11.92 6.58
N LEU A 185 -9.58 -11.40 6.46
CA LEU A 185 -8.37 -12.23 6.37
C LEU A 185 -8.13 -13.02 7.66
N MET A 186 -8.25 -12.40 8.85
CA MET A 186 -8.12 -13.08 10.13
C MET A 186 -9.15 -14.20 10.28
N PHE A 187 -10.40 -13.95 9.88
CA PHE A 187 -11.45 -14.95 9.90
C PHE A 187 -11.16 -16.10 8.93
N THR A 188 -10.68 -15.79 7.73
CA THR A 188 -10.28 -16.81 6.73
C THR A 188 -9.15 -17.68 7.26
N VAL A 189 -8.12 -17.07 7.85
CA VAL A 189 -7.00 -17.82 8.48
C VAL A 189 -7.50 -18.73 9.60
N TYR A 190 -8.38 -18.22 10.46
CA TYR A 190 -8.98 -19.00 11.55
C TYR A 190 -9.72 -20.23 11.01
N LEU A 191 -10.55 -20.06 9.96
CA LEU A 191 -11.30 -21.15 9.35
C LEU A 191 -10.38 -22.21 8.73
N VAL A 192 -9.35 -21.80 8.00
CA VAL A 192 -8.40 -22.72 7.36
C VAL A 192 -7.55 -23.43 8.42
N ALA A 193 -7.08 -22.70 9.44
CA ALA A 193 -6.27 -23.27 10.50
C ALA A 193 -7.03 -24.31 11.36
N ARG A 194 -8.35 -24.20 11.46
CA ARG A 194 -9.17 -25.23 12.13
C ARG A 194 -9.16 -26.59 11.41
N LYS A 195 -8.92 -26.58 10.10
CA LYS A 195 -8.85 -27.79 9.26
C LYS A 195 -7.44 -28.37 9.17
N THR A 196 -6.45 -27.68 9.73
CA THR A 196 -5.05 -28.08 9.71
C THR A 196 -4.56 -28.42 11.13
N ASN A 197 -3.38 -29.04 11.24
CA ASN A 197 -2.78 -29.37 12.52
C ASN A 197 -2.08 -28.17 13.22
N ALA A 198 -2.45 -26.94 12.86
CA ALA A 198 -1.90 -25.72 13.47
C ALA A 198 -2.20 -25.68 14.97
N LYS A 199 -1.15 -25.72 15.79
CA LYS A 199 -1.25 -25.68 17.23
C LYS A 199 -1.37 -24.23 17.73
N PRO A 200 -2.10 -24.00 18.83
CA PRO A 200 -2.05 -22.70 19.53
C PRO A 200 -0.62 -22.34 19.90
N SER A 201 -0.29 -21.06 19.88
CA SER A 201 1.02 -20.58 20.37
C SER A 201 1.08 -20.55 21.91
N ARG A 202 -0.07 -20.49 22.56
CA ARG A 202 -0.22 -20.44 24.02
C ARG A 202 -1.17 -21.53 24.50
N GLU A 203 -0.91 -22.07 25.69
CA GLU A 203 -1.73 -23.13 26.31
C GLU A 203 -2.92 -22.54 27.10
N SER A 204 -2.77 -21.33 27.65
CA SER A 204 -3.79 -20.65 28.46
C SER A 204 -4.19 -19.29 27.87
N TRP A 205 -5.42 -18.85 28.20
CA TRP A 205 -5.81 -17.47 27.94
C TRP A 205 -4.96 -16.51 28.79
N PRO A 206 -4.67 -15.30 28.26
CA PRO A 206 -3.92 -14.32 29.03
C PRO A 206 -4.70 -13.89 30.26
N THR A 207 -3.97 -13.64 31.37
CA THR A 207 -4.56 -13.00 32.54
C THR A 207 -4.79 -11.50 32.23
N GLY A 208 -5.76 -10.88 32.91
CA GLY A 208 -6.01 -9.44 32.75
C GLY A 208 -4.74 -8.60 33.01
N LYS A 209 -3.92 -9.00 34.00
CA LYS A 209 -2.63 -8.34 34.27
C LYS A 209 -1.65 -8.43 33.12
N GLU A 210 -1.58 -9.57 32.43
CA GLU A 210 -0.70 -9.80 31.29
C GLU A 210 -1.14 -8.97 30.08
N VAL A 211 -2.46 -8.84 29.83
CA VAL A 211 -3.00 -7.98 28.79
C VAL A 211 -2.67 -6.51 29.07
N VAL A 212 -2.92 -6.03 30.29
CA VAL A 212 -2.62 -4.64 30.68
C VAL A 212 -1.12 -4.35 30.58
N PHE A 213 -0.27 -5.29 31.01
CA PHE A 213 1.18 -5.13 30.90
C PHE A 213 1.64 -5.07 29.41
N SER A 214 1.12 -5.95 28.56
CA SER A 214 1.46 -5.96 27.14
C SER A 214 0.93 -4.71 26.41
N LEU A 215 -0.27 -4.22 26.76
CA LEU A 215 -0.79 -2.93 26.31
C LEU A 215 0.10 -1.77 26.77
N GLY A 216 0.56 -1.82 28.03
CA GLY A 216 1.50 -0.84 28.57
C GLY A 216 2.86 -0.82 27.86
N GLN A 217 3.29 -1.93 27.26
CA GLN A 217 4.49 -1.95 26.42
C GLN A 217 4.24 -1.47 25.00
N ALA A 218 3.06 -1.72 24.43
CA ALA A 218 2.72 -1.36 23.06
C ALA A 218 2.05 0.02 22.94
N TRP A 219 1.64 0.67 24.04
CA TRP A 219 0.88 1.91 24.02
C TRP A 219 1.55 3.05 23.21
N PRO A 220 2.92 3.21 23.22
CA PRO A 220 3.52 4.29 22.45
C PRO A 220 3.32 4.10 20.93
N ALA A 221 3.35 2.84 20.48
CA ALA A 221 3.08 2.51 19.07
C ALA A 221 1.60 2.77 18.68
N LEU A 222 0.68 2.36 19.57
CA LEU A 222 -0.74 2.63 19.37
C LEU A 222 -1.04 4.13 19.39
N PHE A 223 -0.45 4.86 20.34
CA PHE A 223 -0.58 6.31 20.43
C PHE A 223 -0.14 7.00 19.15
N LEU A 224 0.98 6.57 18.54
CA LEU A 224 1.47 7.12 17.29
C LEU A 224 0.41 7.03 16.17
N ILE A 225 -0.20 5.85 15.99
CA ILE A 225 -1.24 5.64 14.97
C ILE A 225 -2.44 6.57 15.23
N PHE A 226 -2.92 6.59 16.49
CA PHE A 226 -4.05 7.43 16.86
C PHE A 226 -3.74 8.93 16.75
N ALA A 227 -2.53 9.35 17.09
CA ALA A 227 -2.11 10.74 17.01
C ALA A 227 -2.08 11.24 15.56
N VAL A 228 -1.55 10.42 14.63
CA VAL A 228 -1.50 10.78 13.20
C VAL A 228 -2.92 10.85 12.62
N VAL A 229 -3.68 9.77 12.71
CA VAL A 229 -5.00 9.68 12.08
C VAL A 229 -6.01 10.59 12.77
N GLY A 230 -6.02 10.60 14.09
CA GLY A 230 -6.90 11.44 14.90
C GLY A 230 -6.61 12.92 14.75
N GLY A 231 -5.32 13.31 14.70
CA GLY A 231 -4.89 14.69 14.49
C GLY A 231 -5.30 15.24 13.13
N ILE A 232 -5.18 14.43 12.07
CA ILE A 232 -5.63 14.81 10.72
C ILE A 232 -7.16 14.91 10.67
N ARG A 233 -7.88 13.93 11.26
CA ARG A 233 -9.34 13.94 11.28
C ARG A 233 -9.91 15.12 12.07
N ALA A 234 -9.27 15.48 13.17
CA ALA A 234 -9.66 16.62 13.98
C ALA A 234 -9.24 17.98 13.37
N ASN A 235 -8.63 17.97 12.17
CA ASN A 235 -8.06 19.16 11.52
C ASN A 235 -7.02 19.92 12.38
N ILE A 236 -6.35 19.20 13.30
CA ILE A 236 -5.27 19.77 14.13
C ILE A 236 -3.98 19.83 13.31
N PHE A 237 -3.76 18.82 12.45
CA PHE A 237 -2.57 18.69 11.60
C PHE A 237 -2.96 18.49 10.13
N THR A 238 -2.21 19.14 9.26
CA THR A 238 -2.13 18.73 7.85
C THR A 238 -1.38 17.39 7.76
N PRO A 239 -1.50 16.63 6.66
CA PRO A 239 -0.74 15.39 6.48
C PRO A 239 0.77 15.56 6.62
N THR A 240 1.31 16.69 6.17
CA THR A 240 2.74 17.00 6.29
C THR A 240 3.16 17.23 7.74
N GLU A 241 2.40 18.04 8.48
CA GLU A 241 2.65 18.27 9.91
C GLU A 241 2.48 16.99 10.73
N ALA A 242 1.47 16.19 10.42
CA ALA A 242 1.29 14.90 11.08
C ALA A 242 2.47 13.95 10.84
N GLY A 243 3.02 13.91 9.61
CA GLY A 243 4.21 13.15 9.29
C GLY A 243 5.44 13.63 10.07
N ALA A 244 5.67 14.95 10.12
CA ALA A 244 6.78 15.55 10.90
C ALA A 244 6.63 15.25 12.40
N ALA A 245 5.44 15.44 12.97
CA ALA A 245 5.15 15.13 14.37
C ALA A 245 5.36 13.64 14.67
N ALA A 246 4.92 12.75 13.78
CA ALA A 246 5.11 11.31 13.92
C ALA A 246 6.59 10.92 13.96
N VAL A 247 7.44 11.54 13.13
CA VAL A 247 8.90 11.33 13.16
C VAL A 247 9.47 11.72 14.51
N LEU A 248 9.09 12.90 15.05
CA LEU A 248 9.54 13.33 16.37
C LEU A 248 9.09 12.39 17.49
N ILE A 249 7.83 11.91 17.44
CA ILE A 249 7.30 10.96 18.41
C ILE A 249 8.07 9.63 18.34
N VAL A 250 8.36 9.10 17.14
CA VAL A 250 9.11 7.85 16.99
C VAL A 250 10.55 7.99 17.48
N LEU A 251 11.20 9.10 17.22
CA LEU A 251 12.53 9.39 17.78
C LEU A 251 12.48 9.41 19.31
N ALA A 252 11.48 10.09 19.89
CA ALA A 252 11.30 10.11 21.34
C ALA A 252 11.04 8.71 21.91
N ILE A 253 10.20 7.91 21.28
CA ILE A 253 9.95 6.51 21.68
C ILE A 253 11.25 5.69 21.60
N GLY A 254 11.97 5.76 20.49
CA GLY A 254 13.19 4.96 20.28
C GLY A 254 14.35 5.32 21.20
N PHE A 255 14.56 6.61 21.48
CA PHE A 255 15.67 7.06 22.33
C PHE A 255 15.34 7.02 23.84
N PHE A 256 14.14 7.47 24.24
CA PHE A 256 13.83 7.70 25.65
C PHE A 256 12.96 6.60 26.28
N ILE A 257 11.96 6.07 25.55
CA ILE A 257 11.04 5.09 26.09
C ILE A 257 11.61 3.67 25.95
N TYR A 258 11.91 3.25 24.72
CA TYR A 258 12.42 1.89 24.47
C TYR A 258 13.94 1.78 24.56
N ARG A 259 14.65 2.88 24.35
CA ARG A 259 16.12 2.97 24.43
C ARG A 259 16.87 1.99 23.51
N GLU A 260 16.26 1.61 22.40
CA GLU A 260 16.83 0.69 21.40
C GLU A 260 17.46 1.43 20.22
N MET A 261 17.11 2.70 20.03
CA MET A 261 17.60 3.52 18.93
C MET A 261 18.99 4.12 19.26
N ARG A 262 19.85 4.15 18.24
CA ARG A 262 21.17 4.79 18.29
C ARG A 262 21.25 5.87 17.20
N ILE A 263 22.12 6.84 17.34
CA ILE A 263 22.36 7.90 16.33
C ILE A 263 22.74 7.28 14.98
N SER A 264 23.54 6.21 14.98
CA SER A 264 23.89 5.46 13.75
C SER A 264 22.66 4.91 13.01
N HIS A 265 21.60 4.52 13.72
CA HIS A 265 20.33 4.09 13.12
C HIS A 265 19.61 5.25 12.43
N VAL A 266 19.63 6.45 13.05
CA VAL A 266 19.03 7.64 12.44
C VAL A 266 19.75 8.03 11.16
N VAL A 267 21.08 8.02 11.14
CA VAL A 267 21.88 8.32 9.93
C VAL A 267 21.59 7.32 8.81
N LYS A 268 21.48 6.03 9.13
CA LYS A 268 21.08 4.99 8.15
C LYS A 268 19.67 5.23 7.62
N ALA A 269 18.72 5.50 8.52
CA ALA A 269 17.33 5.77 8.17
C ALA A 269 17.21 7.01 7.26
N LEU A 270 17.95 8.07 7.53
CA LEU A 270 17.99 9.24 6.65
C LEU A 270 18.53 8.91 5.26
N GLY A 271 19.60 8.11 5.16
CA GLY A 271 20.16 7.68 3.88
C GLY A 271 19.21 6.80 3.07
N GLU A 272 18.50 5.88 3.73
CA GLU A 272 17.48 5.03 3.11
C GLU A 272 16.27 5.86 2.65
N THR A 273 15.81 6.78 3.51
CA THR A 273 14.72 7.71 3.21
C THR A 273 15.05 8.59 2.02
N ALA A 274 16.24 9.17 1.96
CA ALA A 274 16.66 10.02 0.85
C ALA A 274 16.60 9.29 -0.50
N ARG A 275 17.08 8.03 -0.55
CA ARG A 275 17.03 7.20 -1.78
C ARG A 275 15.60 6.85 -2.18
N ALA A 276 14.77 6.42 -1.22
CA ALA A 276 13.39 6.07 -1.47
C ALA A 276 12.58 7.30 -1.92
N THR A 277 12.72 8.43 -1.22
CA THR A 277 12.08 9.70 -1.57
C THR A 277 12.49 10.17 -2.96
N ALA A 278 13.79 10.14 -3.30
CA ALA A 278 14.27 10.51 -4.63
C ALA A 278 13.60 9.68 -5.73
N SER A 279 13.50 8.37 -5.55
CA SER A 279 12.84 7.50 -6.52
C SER A 279 11.36 7.86 -6.69
N VAL A 280 10.62 8.06 -5.60
CA VAL A 280 9.20 8.43 -5.63
C VAL A 280 9.01 9.81 -6.26
N MET A 281 9.84 10.80 -5.92
CA MET A 281 9.77 12.15 -6.48
C MET A 281 10.00 12.15 -7.99
N LEU A 282 10.99 11.41 -8.49
CA LEU A 282 11.25 11.29 -9.93
C LEU A 282 10.04 10.72 -10.68
N VAL A 283 9.35 9.74 -10.09
CA VAL A 283 8.13 9.17 -10.71
C VAL A 283 6.98 10.18 -10.67
N ILE A 284 6.79 10.94 -9.58
CA ILE A 284 5.75 11.98 -9.48
C ILE A 284 6.01 13.10 -10.49
N MET A 285 7.25 13.57 -10.61
CA MET A 285 7.64 14.57 -11.60
C MET A 285 7.31 14.11 -13.02
N ALA A 286 7.71 12.89 -13.38
CA ALA A 286 7.41 12.31 -14.67
C ALA A 286 5.90 12.15 -14.90
N SER A 287 5.15 11.71 -13.87
CA SER A 287 3.68 11.58 -13.94
C SER A 287 2.98 12.90 -14.22
N ALA A 288 3.43 13.99 -13.59
CA ALA A 288 2.85 15.31 -13.83
C ALA A 288 3.05 15.79 -15.26
N ALA A 289 4.23 15.57 -15.84
CA ALA A 289 4.50 15.88 -17.23
C ALA A 289 3.68 15.01 -18.18
N LEU A 290 3.55 13.70 -17.91
CA LEU A 290 2.67 12.79 -18.66
C LEU A 290 1.20 13.19 -18.55
N GLY A 291 0.74 13.53 -17.35
CA GLY A 291 -0.63 13.99 -17.12
C GLY A 291 -0.95 15.26 -17.94
N TRP A 292 0.02 16.17 -18.04
CA TRP A 292 -0.10 17.34 -18.89
C TRP A 292 -0.17 16.97 -20.39
N ILE A 293 0.70 16.06 -20.86
CA ILE A 293 0.64 15.54 -22.25
C ILE A 293 -0.73 14.90 -22.53
N PHE A 294 -1.22 14.06 -21.64
CA PHE A 294 -2.52 13.41 -21.79
C PHE A 294 -3.67 14.41 -21.81
N SER A 295 -3.58 15.49 -21.04
CA SER A 295 -4.55 16.57 -21.06
C SER A 295 -4.52 17.34 -22.36
N MET A 296 -3.34 17.71 -22.86
CA MET A 296 -3.16 18.39 -24.16
C MET A 296 -3.68 17.58 -25.34
N GLU A 297 -3.40 16.29 -25.34
CA GLU A 297 -3.81 15.35 -26.40
C GLU A 297 -5.27 14.86 -26.23
N HIS A 298 -6.00 15.38 -25.23
CA HIS A 298 -7.36 14.93 -24.89
C HIS A 298 -7.46 13.41 -24.68
N ALA A 299 -6.38 12.78 -24.21
CA ALA A 299 -6.30 11.32 -24.03
C ALA A 299 -7.39 10.79 -23.09
N GLY A 300 -7.67 11.50 -22.00
CA GLY A 300 -8.73 11.14 -21.06
C GLY A 300 -10.11 11.12 -21.71
N VAL A 301 -10.41 12.08 -22.60
CA VAL A 301 -11.68 12.11 -23.37
C VAL A 301 -11.74 10.94 -24.36
N ALA A 302 -10.63 10.64 -25.05
CA ALA A 302 -10.57 9.50 -25.96
C ALA A 302 -10.79 8.17 -25.23
N VAL A 303 -10.18 8.00 -24.04
CA VAL A 303 -10.39 6.82 -23.18
C VAL A 303 -11.84 6.78 -22.67
N ALA A 304 -12.41 7.92 -22.28
CA ALA A 304 -13.82 7.99 -21.85
C ALA A 304 -14.76 7.56 -22.97
N ASN A 305 -14.59 8.10 -24.20
CA ASN A 305 -15.38 7.72 -25.35
C ASN A 305 -15.24 6.24 -25.71
N PHE A 306 -14.03 5.70 -25.63
CA PHE A 306 -13.80 4.27 -25.84
C PHE A 306 -14.53 3.43 -24.79
N VAL A 307 -14.43 3.78 -23.51
CA VAL A 307 -15.10 3.06 -22.44
C VAL A 307 -16.63 3.17 -22.55
N THR A 308 -17.16 4.34 -22.85
CA THR A 308 -18.62 4.54 -23.04
C THR A 308 -19.15 3.81 -24.26
N SER A 309 -18.32 3.61 -25.30
CA SER A 309 -18.70 2.75 -26.45
C SER A 309 -18.83 1.28 -26.05
N LEU A 310 -18.14 0.83 -24.98
CA LEU A 310 -18.24 -0.52 -24.45
C LEU A 310 -19.42 -0.65 -23.48
N THR A 311 -19.65 0.37 -22.64
CA THR A 311 -20.72 0.35 -21.65
C THR A 311 -21.05 1.76 -21.13
N GLU A 312 -22.34 2.02 -20.93
CA GLU A 312 -22.84 3.20 -20.21
C GLU A 312 -23.14 2.91 -18.72
N ASN A 313 -23.00 1.63 -18.33
CA ASN A 313 -23.28 1.20 -16.98
C ASN A 313 -22.05 1.33 -16.10
N LYS A 314 -22.12 2.17 -15.05
CA LYS A 314 -21.01 2.40 -14.11
C LYS A 314 -20.53 1.13 -13.39
N TYR A 315 -21.42 0.17 -13.16
CA TYR A 315 -21.05 -1.09 -12.48
C TYR A 315 -20.22 -1.99 -13.41
N MET A 316 -20.58 -2.01 -14.69
CA MET A 316 -19.78 -2.72 -15.71
C MET A 316 -18.44 -2.04 -15.92
N PHE A 317 -18.40 -0.70 -15.96
CA PHE A 317 -17.14 0.05 -15.99
C PHE A 317 -16.23 -0.33 -14.82
N LEU A 318 -16.75 -0.33 -13.59
CA LEU A 318 -15.98 -0.73 -12.40
C LEU A 318 -15.47 -2.17 -12.49
N LEU A 319 -16.25 -3.10 -13.06
CA LEU A 319 -15.81 -4.48 -13.29
C LEU A 319 -14.63 -4.54 -14.28
N ILE A 320 -14.76 -3.85 -15.42
CA ILE A 320 -13.70 -3.81 -16.44
C ILE A 320 -12.41 -3.23 -15.85
N ILE A 321 -12.52 -2.11 -15.11
CA ILE A 321 -11.37 -1.49 -14.46
C ILE A 321 -10.76 -2.39 -13.39
N ASN A 322 -11.56 -3.10 -12.59
CA ASN A 322 -11.05 -4.05 -11.61
C ASN A 322 -10.22 -5.15 -12.29
N ILE A 323 -10.70 -5.73 -13.39
CA ILE A 323 -9.97 -6.76 -14.13
C ILE A 323 -8.67 -6.19 -14.71
N LEU A 324 -8.73 -4.99 -15.30
CA LEU A 324 -7.55 -4.30 -15.84
C LEU A 324 -6.50 -4.04 -14.77
N LEU A 325 -6.90 -3.45 -13.64
CA LEU A 325 -5.99 -3.12 -12.54
C LEU A 325 -5.39 -4.36 -11.88
N LEU A 326 -6.19 -5.42 -11.67
CA LEU A 326 -5.68 -6.70 -11.18
C LEU A 326 -4.62 -7.26 -12.13
N THR A 327 -4.93 -7.29 -13.43
CA THR A 327 -3.99 -7.79 -14.44
C THR A 327 -2.70 -6.98 -14.47
N LEU A 328 -2.78 -5.66 -14.50
CA LEU A 328 -1.58 -4.80 -14.48
C LEU A 328 -0.80 -4.95 -13.19
N GLY A 329 -1.49 -5.03 -12.04
CA GLY A 329 -0.86 -5.19 -10.73
C GLY A 329 -0.13 -6.52 -10.54
N MET A 330 -0.44 -7.55 -11.34
CA MET A 330 0.31 -8.81 -11.36
C MET A 330 1.73 -8.65 -11.94
N PHE A 331 1.93 -7.67 -12.83
CA PHE A 331 3.18 -7.50 -13.56
C PHE A 331 3.99 -6.28 -13.12
N LEU A 332 3.32 -5.22 -12.70
CA LEU A 332 3.93 -3.92 -12.43
C LEU A 332 3.75 -3.51 -10.97
N GLU A 333 4.63 -2.65 -10.51
CA GLU A 333 4.57 -2.08 -9.17
C GLU A 333 3.38 -1.10 -9.04
N GLY A 334 2.60 -1.23 -7.96
CA GLY A 334 1.32 -0.54 -7.79
C GLY A 334 1.42 0.98 -7.83
N ASN A 335 2.43 1.57 -7.19
CA ASN A 335 2.60 3.04 -7.21
C ASN A 335 2.88 3.57 -8.62
N ALA A 336 3.60 2.80 -9.44
CA ALA A 336 3.84 3.15 -10.84
C ALA A 336 2.55 3.17 -11.66
N ILE A 337 1.69 2.17 -11.45
CA ILE A 337 0.39 2.09 -12.13
C ILE A 337 -0.50 3.26 -11.70
N LEU A 338 -0.55 3.59 -10.41
CA LEU A 338 -1.30 4.75 -9.90
C LEU A 338 -0.88 6.02 -10.63
N LEU A 339 0.43 6.28 -10.70
CA LEU A 339 0.98 7.49 -11.30
C LEU A 339 0.71 7.62 -12.80
N ILE A 340 0.61 6.51 -13.52
CA ILE A 340 0.34 6.50 -14.98
C ILE A 340 -1.17 6.54 -15.25
N LEU A 341 -1.97 5.74 -14.54
CA LEU A 341 -3.37 5.56 -14.88
C LEU A 341 -4.30 6.60 -14.25
N VAL A 342 -3.99 7.17 -13.09
CA VAL A 342 -4.87 8.14 -12.44
C VAL A 342 -5.17 9.33 -13.33
N PRO A 343 -4.20 10.00 -14.01
CA PRO A 343 -4.49 11.11 -14.89
C PRO A 343 -5.36 10.71 -16.09
N LEU A 344 -5.21 9.49 -16.60
CA LEU A 344 -5.99 8.97 -17.74
C LEU A 344 -7.42 8.61 -17.34
N LEU A 345 -7.61 8.05 -16.16
CA LEU A 345 -8.92 7.55 -15.71
C LEU A 345 -9.74 8.63 -15.01
N LYS A 346 -9.15 9.72 -14.52
CA LYS A 346 -9.87 10.79 -13.81
C LYS A 346 -11.08 11.33 -14.61
N PRO A 347 -10.97 11.70 -15.90
CA PRO A 347 -12.12 12.15 -16.68
C PRO A 347 -13.22 11.08 -16.83
N VAL A 348 -12.82 9.80 -16.95
CA VAL A 348 -13.76 8.68 -17.05
C VAL A 348 -14.53 8.49 -15.74
N VAL A 349 -13.83 8.54 -14.62
CA VAL A 349 -14.41 8.42 -13.27
C VAL A 349 -15.42 9.54 -12.98
N GLU A 350 -15.08 10.76 -13.39
CA GLU A 350 -15.97 11.93 -13.30
C GLU A 350 -17.20 11.76 -14.19
N HIS A 351 -17.05 11.26 -15.42
CA HIS A 351 -18.16 11.00 -16.35
C HIS A 351 -19.18 10.01 -15.75
N PHE A 352 -18.71 8.94 -15.09
CA PHE A 352 -19.60 7.96 -14.44
C PHE A 352 -20.11 8.42 -13.06
N GLY A 353 -19.80 9.63 -12.60
CA GLY A 353 -20.23 10.16 -11.31
C GLY A 353 -19.69 9.37 -10.12
N ILE A 354 -18.50 8.79 -10.24
CA ILE A 354 -17.85 8.04 -9.16
C ILE A 354 -17.02 9.02 -8.34
N ALA A 355 -17.19 9.00 -7.02
CA ALA A 355 -16.41 9.86 -6.12
C ALA A 355 -14.89 9.53 -6.26
N PRO A 356 -14.03 10.52 -6.55
CA PRO A 356 -12.59 10.26 -6.76
C PRO A 356 -11.90 9.59 -5.56
N VAL A 357 -12.31 9.94 -4.34
CA VAL A 357 -11.81 9.30 -3.11
C VAL A 357 -12.12 7.80 -3.09
N HIS A 358 -13.36 7.44 -3.41
CA HIS A 358 -13.80 6.04 -3.48
C HIS A 358 -13.02 5.26 -4.55
N PHE A 359 -12.87 5.83 -5.74
CA PHE A 359 -12.12 5.23 -6.83
C PHE A 359 -10.64 5.01 -6.45
N GLY A 360 -10.06 5.94 -5.70
CA GLY A 360 -8.68 5.78 -5.18
C GLY A 360 -8.53 4.56 -4.28
N ILE A 361 -9.48 4.33 -3.39
CA ILE A 361 -9.48 3.14 -2.54
C ILE A 361 -9.62 1.87 -3.39
N ILE A 362 -10.51 1.86 -4.39
CA ILE A 362 -10.65 0.72 -5.32
C ILE A 362 -9.33 0.43 -6.03
N MET A 363 -8.67 1.46 -6.59
CA MET A 363 -7.39 1.30 -7.28
C MET A 363 -6.30 0.72 -6.36
N ILE A 364 -6.11 1.31 -5.18
CA ILE A 364 -5.09 0.88 -4.23
C ILE A 364 -5.34 -0.56 -3.79
N PHE A 365 -6.59 -0.92 -3.54
CA PHE A 365 -6.97 -2.28 -3.14
C PHE A 365 -6.68 -3.29 -4.25
N ASN A 366 -7.07 -2.99 -5.50
CA ASN A 366 -6.78 -3.81 -6.67
C ASN A 366 -5.30 -4.08 -6.85
N LEU A 367 -4.50 -3.01 -6.84
CA LEU A 367 -3.06 -3.09 -7.06
C LEU A 367 -2.35 -3.86 -5.93
N SER A 368 -2.85 -3.73 -4.70
CA SER A 368 -2.39 -4.55 -3.59
C SER A 368 -2.64 -6.04 -3.84
N ILE A 369 -3.83 -6.43 -4.29
CA ILE A 369 -4.14 -7.83 -4.64
C ILE A 369 -3.29 -8.30 -5.83
N GLY A 370 -3.09 -7.46 -6.84
CA GLY A 370 -2.21 -7.77 -7.97
C GLY A 370 -0.79 -8.14 -7.51
N ALA A 371 -0.23 -7.41 -6.55
CA ALA A 371 1.09 -7.70 -5.98
C ALA A 371 1.18 -9.06 -5.24
N PHE A 372 0.05 -9.66 -4.89
CA PHE A 372 -0.05 -10.98 -4.26
C PHE A 372 -0.26 -12.11 -5.26
N THR A 373 -0.65 -11.80 -6.49
CA THR A 373 -1.18 -12.75 -7.46
C THR A 373 -0.15 -13.08 -8.54
N PRO A 374 0.02 -14.38 -8.92
CA PRO A 374 0.88 -14.75 -10.06
C PRO A 374 0.43 -14.06 -11.36
N PRO A 375 1.32 -13.86 -12.37
CA PRO A 375 2.60 -14.55 -12.53
C PRO A 375 3.80 -13.89 -11.83
N VAL A 376 3.81 -12.57 -11.67
CA VAL A 376 4.95 -11.87 -11.04
C VAL A 376 4.65 -11.61 -9.57
N GLY A 377 3.62 -10.79 -9.25
CA GLY A 377 3.23 -10.47 -7.88
C GLY A 377 4.39 -10.09 -6.98
N THR A 378 4.74 -8.82 -6.90
CA THR A 378 5.98 -8.36 -6.25
C THR A 378 6.10 -8.78 -4.79
N VAL A 379 5.00 -8.75 -4.04
CA VAL A 379 4.95 -9.21 -2.64
C VAL A 379 5.07 -10.72 -2.57
N MET A 380 4.37 -11.45 -3.45
CA MET A 380 4.45 -12.90 -3.52
C MET A 380 5.88 -13.36 -3.79
N LEU A 381 6.56 -12.83 -4.82
CA LEU A 381 7.93 -13.22 -5.14
C LEU A 381 8.89 -12.90 -4.00
N LEU A 382 8.77 -11.74 -3.37
CA LEU A 382 9.58 -11.36 -2.22
C LEU A 382 9.45 -12.37 -1.09
N VAL A 383 8.22 -12.72 -0.71
CA VAL A 383 7.95 -13.66 0.37
C VAL A 383 8.40 -15.07 0.00
N CYS A 384 8.15 -15.53 -1.23
CA CYS A 384 8.63 -16.83 -1.72
C CYS A 384 10.15 -16.93 -1.66
N ASN A 385 10.88 -15.88 -2.07
CA ASN A 385 12.33 -15.84 -2.00
C ASN A 385 12.86 -15.88 -0.56
N ILE A 386 12.26 -15.13 0.36
CA ILE A 386 12.69 -15.12 1.77
C ILE A 386 12.39 -16.46 2.45
N THR A 387 11.21 -17.02 2.17
CA THR A 387 10.76 -18.25 2.83
C THR A 387 11.17 -19.53 2.11
N GLN A 388 11.83 -19.42 0.95
CA GLN A 388 12.23 -20.56 0.09
C GLN A 388 11.04 -21.46 -0.28
N VAL A 389 9.87 -20.86 -0.48
CA VAL A 389 8.65 -21.54 -0.94
C VAL A 389 8.51 -21.37 -2.45
N SER A 390 8.18 -22.45 -3.16
CA SER A 390 7.91 -22.35 -4.59
C SER A 390 6.61 -21.58 -4.87
N VAL A 391 6.58 -20.78 -5.93
CA VAL A 391 5.42 -19.97 -6.34
C VAL A 391 4.16 -20.84 -6.51
N GLY A 392 4.29 -22.05 -7.08
CA GLY A 392 3.16 -22.97 -7.26
C GLY A 392 2.56 -23.43 -5.94
N ASN A 393 3.40 -23.76 -4.93
CA ASN A 393 2.93 -24.14 -3.60
C ASN A 393 2.32 -22.96 -2.85
N PHE A 394 2.96 -21.77 -2.95
CA PHE A 394 2.41 -20.54 -2.41
C PHE A 394 1.00 -20.30 -2.96
N PHE A 395 0.84 -20.31 -4.28
CA PHE A 395 -0.44 -20.03 -4.93
C PHE A 395 -1.55 -21.00 -4.50
N LYS A 396 -1.25 -22.32 -4.47
CA LYS A 396 -2.22 -23.31 -3.98
C LYS A 396 -2.69 -23.03 -2.55
N GLN A 397 -1.79 -22.63 -1.67
CA GLN A 397 -2.11 -22.35 -0.28
C GLN A 397 -2.71 -20.96 -0.07
N SER A 398 -2.50 -20.03 -0.99
CA SER A 398 -3.04 -18.67 -0.93
C SER A 398 -4.48 -18.55 -1.43
N LEU A 399 -5.03 -19.56 -2.13
CA LEU A 399 -6.38 -19.51 -2.73
C LEU A 399 -7.49 -19.07 -1.76
N PRO A 400 -7.58 -19.56 -0.51
CA PRO A 400 -8.61 -19.08 0.42
C PRO A 400 -8.48 -17.60 0.76
N LEU A 401 -7.23 -17.11 0.91
CA LEU A 401 -6.94 -15.71 1.18
C LEU A 401 -7.22 -14.85 -0.04
N LEU A 402 -6.87 -15.32 -1.24
CA LEU A 402 -7.17 -14.63 -2.49
C LEU A 402 -8.68 -14.51 -2.71
N ALA A 403 -9.45 -15.58 -2.43
CA ALA A 403 -10.91 -15.52 -2.51
C ALA A 403 -11.49 -14.49 -1.53
N ALA A 404 -10.96 -14.42 -0.30
CA ALA A 404 -11.35 -13.43 0.69
C ALA A 404 -11.01 -11.99 0.24
N LEU A 405 -9.84 -11.78 -0.35
CA LEU A 405 -9.41 -10.48 -0.89
C LEU A 405 -10.28 -10.04 -2.07
N LEU A 406 -10.60 -10.95 -3.00
CA LEU A 406 -11.48 -10.66 -4.14
C LEU A 406 -12.92 -10.36 -3.68
N LEU A 407 -13.41 -11.06 -2.66
CA LEU A 407 -14.68 -10.75 -2.03
C LEU A 407 -14.67 -9.33 -1.45
N MET A 408 -13.63 -8.98 -0.70
CA MET A 408 -13.48 -7.64 -0.15
C MET A 408 -13.35 -6.56 -1.22
N LEU A 409 -12.61 -6.83 -2.30
CA LEU A 409 -12.54 -5.93 -3.45
C LEU A 409 -13.94 -5.68 -4.05
N THR A 410 -14.70 -6.74 -4.23
CA THR A 410 -16.08 -6.64 -4.75
C THR A 410 -16.95 -5.79 -3.82
N LEU A 411 -16.91 -6.04 -2.52
CA LEU A 411 -17.66 -5.27 -1.54
C LEU A 411 -17.24 -3.79 -1.54
N VAL A 412 -15.95 -3.51 -1.52
CA VAL A 412 -15.44 -2.13 -1.57
C VAL A 412 -15.82 -1.45 -2.87
N THR A 413 -15.76 -2.14 -4.01
CA THR A 413 -16.08 -1.56 -5.32
C THR A 413 -17.55 -1.17 -5.45
N TYR A 414 -18.46 -2.04 -5.02
CA TYR A 414 -19.90 -1.86 -5.26
C TYR A 414 -20.67 -1.23 -4.10
N ILE A 415 -20.03 -1.07 -2.94
CA ILE A 415 -20.63 -0.42 -1.75
C ILE A 415 -19.79 0.79 -1.37
N PRO A 416 -20.04 1.98 -2.00
CA PRO A 416 -19.27 3.20 -1.72
C PRO A 416 -19.25 3.59 -0.25
N ALA A 417 -20.30 3.26 0.50
CA ALA A 417 -20.40 3.52 1.93
C ALA A 417 -19.21 2.94 2.71
N ILE A 418 -18.61 1.83 2.28
CA ILE A 418 -17.46 1.21 2.97
C ILE A 418 -16.26 2.17 2.99
N SER A 419 -16.01 2.90 1.91
CA SER A 419 -14.89 3.84 1.81
C SER A 419 -15.27 5.28 2.17
N LEU A 420 -16.55 5.66 2.03
CA LEU A 420 -16.98 7.04 2.23
C LEU A 420 -17.69 7.28 3.58
N PHE A 421 -17.93 6.23 4.38
CA PHE A 421 -18.68 6.31 5.64
C PHE A 421 -18.13 7.34 6.63
N LEU A 422 -16.81 7.55 6.65
CA LEU A 422 -16.14 8.47 7.57
C LEU A 422 -15.71 9.79 6.91
N VAL A 423 -15.81 9.92 5.57
CA VAL A 423 -15.39 11.08 4.76
C VAL A 423 -16.52 12.09 4.66
#